data_5c94a5852acf3a6bfd3b2edaad53617d
#
_entry.id   5c94a5852acf3a6bfd3b2edaad53617d
#
_cell.length_a   1.000
_cell.length_b   1.000
_cell.length_c   1.000
_cell.angle_alpha   90.00
_cell.angle_beta   90.00
_cell.angle_gamma   90.00
#
_symmetry.space_group_name_H-M   'P 1'
#
loop_
_entity.id
_entity.type
_entity.pdbx_description
1 polymer ?
#
loop_
_entity_poly.entity_id
_entity_poly.type
_entity_poly.pdbx_seq_one_letter_code
_entity_poly.pdbx_strand_id
1 'polypeptide(L)'
;MSLAVPAGCAGLEKSRQAVSVDDLLAGWNGVDDLWVFAYGSLIWHPGFAWRERRLATVRGYHRSLCLWSHDHRGSPDNPGLVFGLDRGGCCRGVAFQVAACDVPAVFQTLWRREMVTGAYSPRWLTCHTDAAPVRGLVFLLNRACREYAADICDDRLLASVRNAVGHSGPCLDYVVETARALRAHGIDDLRLGDLVRKLGHAF
;
A
#
# COMPACT_ATOMS: atom_id res chain seq x y z
N MET A 1 28.55 -53.09 -10.82
CA MET A 1 27.17 -52.66 -11.08
C MET A 1 27.05 -51.25 -10.54
N SER A 2 27.17 -50.28 -11.44
CA SER A 2 27.11 -48.85 -11.09
C SER A 2 25.69 -48.36 -11.37
N LEU A 3 24.99 -47.87 -10.35
CA LEU A 3 23.65 -47.30 -10.49
C LEU A 3 23.79 -45.82 -10.81
N ALA A 4 23.34 -45.43 -11.98
CA ALA A 4 23.26 -44.06 -12.45
C ALA A 4 22.14 -43.30 -11.66
N VAL A 5 22.48 -42.13 -11.11
CA VAL A 5 21.54 -41.16 -10.51
C VAL A 5 20.91 -40.35 -11.65
N PRO A 6 19.58 -40.21 -11.73
CA PRO A 6 18.97 -39.37 -12.74
C PRO A 6 19.15 -37.90 -12.42
N ALA A 7 19.54 -37.12 -13.42
CA ALA A 7 19.65 -35.67 -13.38
C ALA A 7 18.27 -35.05 -13.06
N GLY A 8 18.19 -34.40 -11.91
CA GLY A 8 17.00 -33.69 -11.43
C GLY A 8 16.75 -32.42 -12.21
N CYS A 9 15.48 -32.14 -12.36
CA CYS A 9 14.86 -30.97 -12.98
C CYS A 9 15.50 -29.66 -12.57
N ALA A 10 16.13 -28.96 -13.50
CA ALA A 10 16.39 -27.54 -13.40
C ALA A 10 15.03 -26.79 -13.53
N GLY A 11 14.43 -26.54 -12.40
CA GLY A 11 13.24 -25.69 -12.32
C GLY A 11 13.57 -24.30 -12.83
N LEU A 12 12.84 -23.83 -13.85
CA LEU A 12 12.84 -22.47 -14.34
C LEU A 12 12.46 -21.50 -13.20
N GLU A 13 13.43 -20.96 -12.51
CA GLU A 13 13.27 -19.68 -11.80
C GLU A 13 13.03 -18.60 -12.85
N LYS A 14 11.74 -18.34 -13.13
CA LYS A 14 11.35 -17.08 -13.78
C LYS A 14 11.77 -15.97 -12.84
N SER A 15 12.94 -15.38 -13.08
CA SER A 15 13.37 -14.10 -12.55
C SER A 15 12.21 -13.11 -12.74
N ARG A 16 11.48 -12.82 -11.67
CA ARG A 16 10.52 -11.71 -11.67
C ARG A 16 11.35 -10.46 -11.75
N GLN A 17 11.49 -9.91 -12.96
CA GLN A 17 12.12 -8.62 -13.19
C GLN A 17 11.45 -7.61 -12.24
N ALA A 18 12.26 -7.00 -11.38
CA ALA A 18 11.80 -5.91 -10.53
C ALA A 18 11.30 -4.80 -11.45
N VAL A 19 10.03 -4.40 -11.29
CA VAL A 19 9.45 -3.27 -12.01
C VAL A 19 10.34 -2.05 -11.78
N SER A 20 10.74 -1.34 -12.82
CA SER A 20 11.55 -0.13 -12.74
C SER A 20 10.68 1.14 -12.70
N VAL A 21 11.29 2.28 -12.36
CA VAL A 21 10.61 3.59 -12.48
C VAL A 21 10.18 3.83 -13.92
N ASP A 22 11.01 3.43 -14.88
CA ASP A 22 10.73 3.59 -16.31
C ASP A 22 9.54 2.73 -16.75
N ASP A 23 9.37 1.53 -16.18
CA ASP A 23 8.19 0.70 -16.45
C ASP A 23 6.89 1.35 -15.95
N LEU A 24 6.96 2.11 -14.85
CA LEU A 24 5.82 2.91 -14.36
C LEU A 24 5.55 4.09 -15.28
N LEU A 25 6.60 4.81 -15.65
CA LEU A 25 6.50 5.95 -16.56
C LEU A 25 5.96 5.52 -17.94
N ALA A 26 6.29 4.31 -18.41
CA ALA A 26 5.73 3.78 -19.65
C ALA A 26 4.19 3.63 -19.64
N GLY A 27 3.58 3.57 -18.46
CA GLY A 27 2.12 3.60 -18.32
C GLY A 27 1.49 4.98 -18.33
N TRP A 28 2.29 6.04 -18.30
CA TRP A 28 1.88 7.44 -18.40
C TRP A 28 2.23 7.98 -19.80
N ASN A 29 1.39 8.84 -20.36
CA ASN A 29 1.57 9.36 -21.72
C ASN A 29 2.58 10.52 -21.84
N GLY A 30 3.17 10.96 -20.73
CA GLY A 30 4.17 12.01 -20.69
C GLY A 30 3.61 13.44 -20.75
N VAL A 31 2.30 13.62 -20.88
CA VAL A 31 1.68 14.93 -21.17
C VAL A 31 0.58 15.30 -20.17
N ASP A 32 -0.28 14.34 -19.82
CA ASP A 32 -1.45 14.60 -18.97
C ASP A 32 -1.10 14.58 -17.49
N ASP A 33 -1.88 15.29 -16.67
CA ASP A 33 -1.83 15.19 -15.24
C ASP A 33 -2.11 13.76 -14.79
N LEU A 34 -1.44 13.33 -13.73
CA LEU A 34 -1.48 11.98 -13.21
C LEU A 34 -2.32 11.90 -11.94
N TRP A 35 -3.09 10.83 -11.78
CA TRP A 35 -3.77 10.54 -10.53
C TRP A 35 -3.04 9.46 -9.72
N VAL A 36 -2.87 9.70 -8.41
CA VAL A 36 -2.32 8.73 -7.45
C VAL A 36 -3.40 8.39 -6.43
N PHE A 37 -3.75 7.12 -6.29
CA PHE A 37 -4.74 6.67 -5.32
C PHE A 37 -4.09 6.37 -3.97
N ALA A 38 -4.57 7.06 -2.95
CA ALA A 38 -4.14 6.94 -1.56
C ALA A 38 -5.19 6.20 -0.73
N TYR A 39 -4.75 5.20 0.04
CA TYR A 39 -5.60 4.39 0.90
C TYR A 39 -5.01 4.17 2.31
N GLY A 40 -3.77 4.55 2.55
CA GLY A 40 -3.03 4.48 3.82
C GLY A 40 -2.41 5.82 4.15
N SER A 41 -1.13 5.81 4.55
CA SER A 41 -0.43 7.04 4.96
C SER A 41 -0.37 8.14 3.91
N LEU A 42 -0.45 7.82 2.62
CA LEU A 42 -0.52 8.83 1.56
C LEU A 42 -1.73 9.77 1.69
N ILE A 43 -2.79 9.39 2.41
CA ILE A 43 -3.97 10.25 2.61
C ILE A 43 -3.60 11.47 3.47
N TRP A 44 -2.83 11.27 4.55
CA TRP A 44 -2.45 12.30 5.51
C TRP A 44 -1.01 12.78 5.35
N HIS A 45 -0.19 12.02 4.65
CA HIS A 45 1.20 12.37 4.34
C HIS A 45 1.52 11.98 2.89
N PRO A 46 0.99 12.69 1.88
CA PRO A 46 1.27 12.39 0.47
C PRO A 46 2.77 12.50 0.14
N GLY A 47 3.45 13.51 0.66
CA GLY A 47 4.88 13.71 0.42
C GLY A 47 5.21 14.26 -0.98
N PHE A 48 4.21 14.74 -1.71
CA PHE A 48 4.34 15.37 -3.02
C PHE A 48 3.30 16.48 -3.20
N ALA A 49 3.55 17.40 -4.14
CA ALA A 49 2.60 18.43 -4.53
C ALA A 49 1.46 17.84 -5.36
N TRP A 50 0.26 18.34 -5.16
CA TRP A 50 -0.93 17.95 -5.91
C TRP A 50 -1.79 19.19 -6.23
N ARG A 51 -2.55 19.14 -7.35
CA ARG A 51 -3.44 20.23 -7.81
C ARG A 51 -4.86 20.08 -7.26
N GLU A 52 -5.36 18.84 -7.28
CA GLU A 52 -6.72 18.50 -6.94
C GLU A 52 -6.74 17.18 -6.18
N ARG A 53 -7.75 16.99 -5.34
CA ARG A 53 -8.04 15.69 -4.72
C ARG A 53 -9.52 15.37 -4.84
N ARG A 54 -9.83 14.09 -5.05
CA ARG A 54 -11.21 13.58 -5.13
C ARG A 54 -11.36 12.36 -4.25
N LEU A 55 -12.55 12.18 -3.69
CA LEU A 55 -12.93 10.90 -3.14
C LEU A 55 -12.99 9.89 -4.28
N ALA A 56 -12.41 8.71 -4.05
CA ALA A 56 -12.36 7.70 -5.08
C ALA A 56 -12.55 6.30 -4.51
N THR A 57 -13.08 5.41 -5.34
CA THR A 57 -13.24 3.98 -5.03
C THR A 57 -12.50 3.15 -6.06
N VAL A 58 -11.64 2.27 -5.59
CA VAL A 58 -11.02 1.20 -6.39
C VAL A 58 -11.78 -0.10 -6.11
N ARG A 59 -12.24 -0.78 -7.16
CA ARG A 59 -12.96 -2.05 -7.07
C ARG A 59 -12.03 -3.24 -7.22
N GLY A 60 -12.39 -4.38 -6.63
CA GLY A 60 -11.62 -5.61 -6.67
C GLY A 60 -10.51 -5.68 -5.61
N TYR A 61 -10.39 -4.67 -4.75
CA TYR A 61 -9.39 -4.61 -3.68
C TYR A 61 -9.98 -3.97 -2.43
N HIS A 62 -9.49 -4.35 -1.26
CA HIS A 62 -9.86 -3.74 0.03
C HIS A 62 -8.62 -3.35 0.82
N ARG A 63 -8.75 -2.37 1.71
CA ARG A 63 -7.72 -1.98 2.67
C ARG A 63 -7.58 -3.06 3.73
N SER A 64 -6.36 -3.53 3.96
CA SER A 64 -6.06 -4.52 4.98
C SER A 64 -4.76 -4.17 5.69
N LEU A 65 -4.71 -4.34 6.98
CA LEU A 65 -3.49 -4.20 7.79
C LEU A 65 -2.75 -5.54 7.75
N CYS A 66 -1.94 -5.75 6.70
CA CYS A 66 -1.47 -7.07 6.31
C CYS A 66 -0.01 -7.12 5.84
N LEU A 67 0.77 -6.08 6.08
CA LEU A 67 2.18 -6.05 5.73
C LEU A 67 3.01 -5.80 6.99
N TRP A 68 3.96 -6.70 7.27
CA TRP A 68 4.95 -6.48 8.32
C TRP A 68 5.86 -5.30 8.00
N SER A 69 6.07 -4.45 8.99
CA SER A 69 6.98 -3.31 8.92
C SER A 69 8.10 -3.49 9.94
N HIS A 70 9.29 -3.76 9.45
CA HIS A 70 10.50 -4.00 10.26
C HIS A 70 11.36 -2.75 10.44
N ASP A 71 10.94 -1.61 9.89
CA ASP A 71 11.70 -0.36 9.89
C ASP A 71 10.82 0.85 10.21
N HIS A 72 9.80 1.15 9.37
CA HIS A 72 8.99 2.36 9.51
C HIS A 72 8.11 2.35 10.77
N ARG A 73 7.37 1.26 11.04
CA ARG A 73 6.38 1.17 12.13
C ARG A 73 6.67 0.04 13.11
N GLY A 74 7.87 -0.49 13.06
CA GLY A 74 8.38 -1.52 13.94
C GLY A 74 9.88 -1.67 13.78
N SER A 75 10.45 -2.66 14.44
CA SER A 75 11.84 -3.09 14.34
C SER A 75 11.92 -4.56 13.89
N PRO A 76 13.10 -5.08 13.52
CA PRO A 76 13.26 -6.51 13.22
C PRO A 76 12.79 -7.43 14.35
N ASP A 77 13.01 -7.04 15.60
CA ASP A 77 12.65 -7.83 16.79
C ASP A 77 11.19 -7.63 17.21
N ASN A 78 10.60 -6.48 16.88
CA ASN A 78 9.22 -6.14 17.20
C ASN A 78 8.55 -5.46 15.99
N PRO A 79 8.19 -6.23 14.96
CA PRO A 79 7.63 -5.68 13.73
C PRO A 79 6.21 -5.13 13.93
N GLY A 80 5.97 -3.97 13.34
CA GLY A 80 4.65 -3.38 13.23
C GLY A 80 3.91 -3.87 11.99
N LEU A 81 2.75 -3.27 11.73
CA LEU A 81 1.92 -3.56 10.57
C LEU A 81 1.59 -2.28 9.80
N VAL A 82 1.53 -2.40 8.47
CA VAL A 82 1.08 -1.32 7.59
C VAL A 82 0.02 -1.83 6.60
N PHE A 83 -0.74 -0.88 6.04
CA PHE A 83 -1.82 -1.19 5.12
C PHE A 83 -1.32 -1.62 3.75
N GLY A 84 -1.95 -2.66 3.20
CA GLY A 84 -1.90 -3.03 1.80
C GLY A 84 -3.31 -3.02 1.17
N LEU A 85 -3.38 -2.92 -0.15
CA LEU A 85 -4.60 -3.20 -0.91
C LEU A 85 -4.60 -4.67 -1.32
N ASP A 86 -5.38 -5.45 -0.57
CA ASP A 86 -5.53 -6.88 -0.84
C ASP A 86 -6.73 -7.17 -1.74
N ARG A 87 -6.73 -8.33 -2.39
CA ARG A 87 -7.76 -8.73 -3.37
C ARG A 87 -9.13 -8.90 -2.74
N GLY A 88 -10.16 -8.53 -3.50
CA GLY A 88 -11.56 -8.65 -3.14
C GLY A 88 -12.18 -7.36 -2.60
N GLY A 89 -13.49 -7.19 -2.79
CA GLY A 89 -14.25 -6.06 -2.29
C GLY A 89 -14.00 -4.75 -3.03
N CYS A 90 -14.04 -3.65 -2.29
CA CYS A 90 -13.73 -2.31 -2.78
C CYS A 90 -13.04 -1.50 -1.69
N CYS A 91 -12.22 -0.53 -2.10
CA CYS A 91 -11.54 0.39 -1.20
C CYS A 91 -11.93 1.83 -1.53
N ARG A 92 -12.47 2.54 -0.56
CA ARG A 92 -12.64 3.99 -0.62
C ARG A 92 -11.36 4.67 -0.11
N GLY A 93 -10.93 5.69 -0.82
CA GLY A 93 -9.73 6.47 -0.53
C GLY A 93 -9.77 7.82 -1.21
N VAL A 94 -8.59 8.42 -1.40
CA VAL A 94 -8.42 9.72 -2.03
C VAL A 94 -7.55 9.57 -3.27
N ALA A 95 -7.98 10.12 -4.40
CA ALA A 95 -7.17 10.27 -5.59
C ALA A 95 -6.60 11.69 -5.62
N PHE A 96 -5.28 11.82 -5.71
CA PHE A 96 -4.57 13.08 -5.83
C PHE A 96 -4.12 13.31 -7.28
N GLN A 97 -4.43 14.45 -7.83
CA GLN A 97 -3.97 14.87 -9.16
C GLN A 97 -2.60 15.54 -9.06
N VAL A 98 -1.64 14.98 -9.74
CA VAL A 98 -0.27 15.49 -9.85
C VAL A 98 -0.13 16.18 -11.21
N ALA A 99 0.42 17.39 -11.21
CA ALA A 99 0.70 18.12 -12.44
C ALA A 99 1.68 17.33 -13.34
N ALA A 100 1.47 17.35 -14.65
CA ALA A 100 2.32 16.64 -15.61
C ALA A 100 3.81 16.96 -15.45
N CYS A 101 4.16 18.23 -15.20
CA CYS A 101 5.55 18.66 -14.98
C CYS A 101 6.19 18.07 -13.71
N ASP A 102 5.38 17.70 -12.70
CA ASP A 102 5.86 17.16 -11.42
C ASP A 102 5.92 15.63 -11.40
N VAL A 103 5.28 14.97 -12.38
CA VAL A 103 5.16 13.51 -12.42
C VAL A 103 6.51 12.80 -12.29
N PRO A 104 7.58 13.14 -13.00
CA PRO A 104 8.87 12.45 -12.88
C PRO A 104 9.44 12.51 -11.45
N ALA A 105 9.36 13.66 -10.79
CA ALA A 105 9.84 13.84 -9.41
C ALA A 105 8.97 13.08 -8.39
N VAL A 106 7.66 13.10 -8.59
CA VAL A 106 6.69 12.37 -7.76
C VAL A 106 6.88 10.87 -7.89
N PHE A 107 7.12 10.34 -9.09
CA PHE A 107 7.44 8.92 -9.28
C PHE A 107 8.68 8.50 -8.51
N GLN A 108 9.76 9.28 -8.57
CA GLN A 108 10.97 8.99 -7.81
C GLN A 108 10.72 9.00 -6.29
N THR A 109 9.89 9.91 -5.80
CA THR A 109 9.52 9.99 -4.38
C THR A 109 8.71 8.78 -3.96
N LEU A 110 7.65 8.44 -4.72
CA LEU A 110 6.82 7.26 -4.47
C LEU A 110 7.61 5.96 -4.60
N TRP A 111 8.52 5.87 -5.57
CA TRP A 111 9.37 4.71 -5.74
C TRP A 111 10.23 4.45 -4.51
N ARG A 112 10.94 5.47 -4.03
CA ARG A 112 11.78 5.37 -2.82
C ARG A 112 10.99 5.01 -1.57
N ARG A 113 9.71 5.42 -1.52
CA ARG A 113 8.85 5.18 -0.36
C ARG A 113 8.17 3.81 -0.39
N GLU A 114 7.65 3.39 -1.55
CA GLU A 114 6.73 2.26 -1.64
C GLU A 114 7.40 0.99 -2.22
N MET A 115 8.52 1.13 -2.95
CA MET A 115 9.08 0.02 -3.71
C MET A 115 10.32 -0.64 -3.09
N VAL A 116 10.87 -0.08 -2.00
CA VAL A 116 12.13 -0.54 -1.38
C VAL A 116 12.06 -2.00 -0.93
N THR A 117 10.94 -2.43 -0.37
CA THR A 117 10.78 -3.78 0.19
C THR A 117 10.21 -4.79 -0.81
N GLY A 118 9.74 -4.34 -1.98
CA GLY A 118 8.98 -5.19 -2.90
C GLY A 118 7.59 -5.59 -2.40
N ALA A 119 7.13 -4.98 -1.30
CA ALA A 119 5.83 -5.25 -0.69
C ALA A 119 4.65 -4.80 -1.56
N TYR A 120 4.89 -3.88 -2.47
CA TYR A 120 3.87 -3.34 -3.36
C TYR A 120 4.14 -3.64 -4.83
N SER A 121 3.06 -3.77 -5.58
CA SER A 121 3.05 -3.85 -7.04
C SER A 121 2.24 -2.68 -7.59
N PRO A 122 2.88 -1.70 -8.22
CA PRO A 122 2.18 -0.57 -8.82
C PRO A 122 1.34 -1.03 -10.02
N ARG A 123 0.12 -0.50 -10.13
CA ARG A 123 -0.82 -0.78 -11.23
C ARG A 123 -1.60 0.46 -11.60
N TRP A 124 -1.92 0.56 -12.87
CA TRP A 124 -2.85 1.54 -13.40
C TRP A 124 -4.27 0.98 -13.31
N LEU A 125 -5.11 1.58 -12.48
CA LEU A 125 -6.49 1.15 -12.28
C LEU A 125 -7.47 2.31 -12.49
N THR A 126 -8.72 1.95 -12.74
CA THR A 126 -9.82 2.91 -12.73
C THR A 126 -10.19 3.25 -11.29
N CYS A 127 -10.07 4.52 -10.94
CA CYS A 127 -10.53 5.11 -9.70
C CYS A 127 -11.87 5.79 -9.96
N HIS A 128 -12.94 5.24 -9.40
CA HIS A 128 -14.30 5.79 -9.55
C HIS A 128 -14.46 6.96 -8.59
N THR A 129 -14.62 8.17 -9.13
CA THR A 129 -14.84 9.40 -8.35
C THR A 129 -16.30 9.85 -8.45
N ASP A 130 -16.69 10.85 -7.67
CA ASP A 130 -18.00 11.51 -7.72
C ASP A 130 -18.24 12.32 -9.01
N ALA A 131 -17.17 12.76 -9.69
CA ALA A 131 -17.26 13.48 -10.95
C ALA A 131 -17.23 12.50 -12.14
N ALA A 132 -16.03 12.01 -12.50
CA ALA A 132 -15.82 11.06 -13.57
C ALA A 132 -14.73 10.05 -13.16
N PRO A 133 -14.80 8.82 -13.66
CA PRO A 133 -13.72 7.86 -13.43
C PRO A 133 -12.39 8.39 -13.96
N VAL A 134 -11.33 8.22 -13.18
CA VAL A 134 -9.98 8.60 -13.59
C VAL A 134 -9.08 7.38 -13.60
N ARG A 135 -8.07 7.36 -14.47
CA ARG A 135 -7.02 6.35 -14.46
C ARG A 135 -5.95 6.77 -13.47
N GLY A 136 -5.77 5.99 -12.39
CA GLY A 136 -4.83 6.31 -11.32
C GLY A 136 -3.75 5.25 -11.13
N LEU A 137 -2.60 5.69 -10.65
CA LEU A 137 -1.56 4.81 -10.13
C LEU A 137 -1.97 4.32 -8.74
N VAL A 138 -1.97 3.01 -8.55
CA VAL A 138 -2.38 2.33 -7.32
C VAL A 138 -1.31 1.34 -6.90
N PHE A 139 -0.87 1.40 -5.65
CA PHE A 139 0.08 0.44 -5.08
C PHE A 139 -0.67 -0.74 -4.47
N LEU A 140 -0.67 -1.88 -5.15
CA LEU A 140 -1.34 -3.10 -4.69
C LEU A 140 -0.40 -3.95 -3.84
N LEU A 141 -0.96 -4.70 -2.90
CA LEU A 141 -0.22 -5.70 -2.14
C LEU A 141 0.41 -6.75 -3.07
N ASN A 142 1.70 -6.97 -2.92
CA ASN A 142 2.39 -8.10 -3.51
C ASN A 142 2.32 -9.29 -2.53
N ARG A 143 1.34 -10.19 -2.71
CA ARG A 143 1.18 -11.37 -1.84
C ARG A 143 2.35 -12.34 -1.86
N ALA A 144 3.29 -12.19 -2.79
CA ALA A 144 4.48 -13.03 -2.85
C ALA A 144 5.68 -12.41 -2.12
N CYS A 145 5.52 -11.21 -1.51
CA CYS A 145 6.57 -10.62 -0.69
C CYS A 145 6.68 -11.34 0.66
N ARG A 146 7.86 -11.26 1.26
CA ARG A 146 8.15 -11.85 2.57
C ARG A 146 7.35 -11.17 3.69
N GLU A 147 7.04 -9.90 3.51
CA GLU A 147 6.36 -9.04 4.48
C GLU A 147 4.85 -9.30 4.55
N TYR A 148 4.28 -10.12 3.65
CA TYR A 148 2.85 -10.39 3.68
C TYR A 148 2.47 -11.20 4.92
N ALA A 149 1.69 -10.57 5.80
CA ALA A 149 1.12 -11.17 7.01
C ALA A 149 -0.20 -11.88 6.68
N ALA A 150 -0.14 -12.93 5.85
CA ALA A 150 -1.28 -13.79 5.60
C ALA A 150 -1.74 -14.42 6.93
N ASP A 151 -3.04 -14.53 7.14
CA ASP A 151 -3.66 -15.28 8.24
C ASP A 151 -3.20 -14.87 9.66
N ILE A 152 -2.83 -13.59 9.85
CA ILE A 152 -2.52 -13.08 11.19
C ILE A 152 -3.79 -13.10 12.06
N CYS A 153 -3.70 -13.74 13.24
CA CYS A 153 -4.80 -13.75 14.19
C CYS A 153 -4.96 -12.37 14.87
N ASP A 154 -6.18 -12.07 15.31
CA ASP A 154 -6.54 -10.80 15.94
C ASP A 154 -5.63 -10.43 17.11
N ASP A 155 -5.32 -11.37 18.00
CA ASP A 155 -4.49 -11.12 19.18
C ASP A 155 -3.08 -10.67 18.80
N ARG A 156 -2.46 -11.33 17.83
CA ARG A 156 -1.14 -10.98 17.33
C ARG A 156 -1.14 -9.63 16.62
N LEU A 157 -2.19 -9.37 15.83
CA LEU A 157 -2.38 -8.09 15.14
C LEU A 157 -2.47 -6.95 16.16
N LEU A 158 -3.36 -7.09 17.18
CA LEU A 158 -3.55 -6.09 18.22
C LEU A 158 -2.27 -5.87 19.04
N ALA A 159 -1.57 -6.95 19.41
CA ALA A 159 -0.31 -6.86 20.13
C ALA A 159 0.77 -6.13 19.34
N SER A 160 0.92 -6.45 18.06
CA SER A 160 1.87 -5.79 17.17
C SER A 160 1.55 -4.30 17.02
N VAL A 161 0.29 -3.94 16.78
CA VAL A 161 -0.09 -2.52 16.62
C VAL A 161 0.15 -1.72 17.91
N ARG A 162 -0.12 -2.29 19.08
CA ARG A 162 0.07 -1.60 20.38
C ARG A 162 1.53 -1.37 20.73
N ASN A 163 2.40 -2.33 20.43
CA ASN A 163 3.75 -2.37 21.01
C ASN A 163 4.87 -2.02 20.03
N ALA A 164 4.61 -2.09 18.72
CA ALA A 164 5.65 -1.84 17.74
C ALA A 164 5.91 -0.34 17.54
N VAL A 165 7.20 0.01 17.52
CA VAL A 165 7.68 1.37 17.24
C VAL A 165 8.83 1.27 16.25
N GLY A 166 8.74 2.03 15.16
CA GLY A 166 9.79 2.15 14.15
C GLY A 166 10.33 3.58 14.06
N HIS A 167 11.24 3.83 13.11
CA HIS A 167 11.83 5.16 12.93
C HIS A 167 10.81 6.23 12.53
N SER A 168 9.69 5.83 11.91
CA SER A 168 8.58 6.75 11.55
C SER A 168 7.52 6.86 12.66
N GLY A 169 7.80 6.34 13.86
CA GLY A 169 6.95 6.38 15.03
C GLY A 169 6.15 5.10 15.30
N PRO A 170 5.25 5.14 16.31
CA PRO A 170 4.44 3.99 16.72
C PRO A 170 3.53 3.46 15.60
N CYS A 171 3.34 2.15 15.57
CA CYS A 171 2.40 1.50 14.67
C CYS A 171 0.95 1.91 14.98
N LEU A 172 0.63 2.10 16.26
CA LEU A 172 -0.67 2.57 16.72
C LEU A 172 -1.02 3.94 16.12
N ASP A 173 -0.08 4.89 16.14
CA ASP A 173 -0.29 6.22 15.58
C ASP A 173 -0.58 6.17 14.08
N TYR A 174 0.13 5.31 13.34
CA TYR A 174 -0.11 5.10 11.92
C TYR A 174 -1.53 4.61 11.63
N VAL A 175 -2.03 3.67 12.42
CA VAL A 175 -3.40 3.12 12.29
C VAL A 175 -4.44 4.18 12.62
N VAL A 176 -4.26 4.89 13.76
CA VAL A 176 -5.17 5.94 14.22
C VAL A 176 -5.20 7.13 13.26
N GLU A 177 -4.04 7.62 12.82
CA GLU A 177 -3.96 8.73 11.85
C GLU A 177 -4.59 8.38 10.51
N THR A 178 -4.44 7.13 10.04
CA THR A 178 -5.10 6.69 8.80
C THR A 178 -6.63 6.71 8.98
N ALA A 179 -7.13 6.24 10.11
CA ALA A 179 -8.56 6.24 10.39
C ALA A 179 -9.14 7.65 10.52
N ARG A 180 -8.43 8.56 11.22
CA ARG A 180 -8.80 9.98 11.33
C ARG A 180 -8.84 10.65 9.98
N ALA A 181 -7.82 10.43 9.15
CA ALA A 181 -7.73 11.01 7.83
C ALA A 181 -8.87 10.54 6.92
N LEU A 182 -9.22 9.26 6.94
CA LEU A 182 -10.37 8.74 6.21
C LEU A 182 -11.66 9.41 6.65
N ARG A 183 -11.88 9.52 7.95
CA ARG A 183 -13.07 10.15 8.52
C ARG A 183 -13.16 11.64 8.18
N ALA A 184 -12.04 12.36 8.21
CA ALA A 184 -11.97 13.76 7.78
C ALA A 184 -12.37 13.97 6.30
N HIS A 185 -12.26 12.91 5.50
CA HIS A 185 -12.72 12.85 4.11
C HIS A 185 -14.14 12.26 3.96
N GLY A 186 -14.89 12.03 5.06
CA GLY A 186 -16.22 11.43 5.01
C GLY A 186 -16.21 9.95 4.57
N ILE A 187 -15.09 9.26 4.78
CA ILE A 187 -14.96 7.83 4.46
C ILE A 187 -15.07 7.03 5.77
N ASP A 188 -16.21 6.38 5.97
CA ASP A 188 -16.39 5.41 7.04
C ASP A 188 -15.84 4.05 6.59
N ASP A 189 -14.75 3.62 7.23
CA ASP A 189 -14.19 2.28 7.12
C ASP A 189 -14.54 1.49 8.38
N LEU A 190 -15.58 0.69 8.31
CA LEU A 190 -16.12 -0.04 9.47
C LEU A 190 -15.08 -0.99 10.08
N ARG A 191 -14.28 -1.68 9.25
CA ARG A 191 -13.26 -2.62 9.72
C ARG A 191 -12.14 -1.89 10.47
N LEU A 192 -11.70 -0.76 9.92
CA LEU A 192 -10.68 0.07 10.57
C LEU A 192 -11.23 0.72 11.84
N GLY A 193 -12.48 1.18 11.82
CA GLY A 193 -13.18 1.71 13.00
C GLY A 193 -13.28 0.67 14.13
N ASP A 194 -13.63 -0.57 13.81
CA ASP A 194 -13.65 -1.68 14.77
C ASP A 194 -12.26 -1.95 15.35
N LEU A 195 -11.23 -1.97 14.52
CA LEU A 195 -9.85 -2.16 14.95
C LEU A 195 -9.43 -1.07 15.93
N VAL A 196 -9.69 0.19 15.61
CA VAL A 196 -9.32 1.33 16.46
C VAL A 196 -10.05 1.29 17.81
N ARG A 197 -11.33 0.85 17.84
CA ARG A 197 -12.06 0.62 19.10
C ARG A 197 -11.45 -0.52 19.93
N LYS A 198 -11.09 -1.64 19.30
CA LYS A 198 -10.37 -2.74 19.97
C LYS A 198 -9.01 -2.32 20.56
N LEU A 199 -8.38 -1.30 19.96
CA LEU A 199 -7.15 -0.70 20.44
C LEU A 199 -7.36 0.30 21.60
N GLY A 200 -8.61 0.60 21.99
CA GLY A 200 -8.95 1.51 23.08
C GLY A 200 -9.02 2.99 22.67
N HIS A 201 -9.11 3.29 21.38
CA HIS A 201 -9.25 4.64 20.87
C HIS A 201 -10.69 4.89 20.40
N ALA A 202 -11.18 6.09 20.69
CA ALA A 202 -12.45 6.62 20.17
C ALA A 202 -12.17 7.73 19.14
N PHE A 203 -13.11 7.94 18.24
CA PHE A 203 -13.11 9.07 17.28
C PHE A 203 -14.19 10.07 17.64
#